data_beda6f64786490e9c203d6aba7b57df3
#
_entry.id   beda6f64786490e9c203d6aba7b57df3
#
_cell.length_a   1.000
_cell.length_b   1.000
_cell.length_c   1.000
_cell.angle_alpha   90.00
_cell.angle_beta   90.00
_cell.angle_gamma   90.00
#
_symmetry.space_group_name_H-M   'P 1'
#
loop_
_entity.id
_entity.type
_entity.pdbx_description
1 polymer ?
#
loop_
_entity_poly.entity_id
_entity_poly.type
_entity_poly.pdbx_seq_one_letter_code
_entity_poly.pdbx_strand_id
1 'polypeptide(L)'
;VGSEMCIRDRFYSAFVKVNEDKSLPALPGGPPLLREHRLYQADWLLRFYGFKAEELLDEKRPFFNVMLDPKEDWAVRHLECFPVEINRAPYADLLRVPGIGVKSARRILAARRSRKLTFQDLKKLGVVLKRAVYFITCSGRMMYPTKLEEDYIVRNLTDPKDRIPVSYTHLRAHETE
;
A
#
# COMPACT_ATOMS: atom_id res chain seq x y z
N VAL A 1 -33.35 0.71 7.29
CA VAL A 1 -32.23 1.34 8.02
C VAL A 1 -31.21 0.32 8.55
N GLY A 2 -31.43 -0.99 8.34
CA GLY A 2 -30.56 -2.07 8.87
C GLY A 2 -29.52 -2.64 7.88
N SER A 3 -29.54 -2.26 6.60
CA SER A 3 -28.71 -2.92 5.59
C SER A 3 -27.32 -2.30 5.35
N GLU A 4 -27.09 -1.07 5.79
CA GLU A 4 -25.80 -0.39 5.54
C GLU A 4 -24.68 -0.82 6.51
N MET A 5 -25.02 -1.36 7.69
CA MET A 5 -23.98 -1.82 8.64
C MET A 5 -23.35 -3.16 8.25
N CYS A 6 -24.05 -4.02 7.53
CA CYS A 6 -23.53 -5.34 7.11
C CYS A 6 -22.54 -5.28 5.94
N ILE A 7 -22.44 -4.15 5.23
CA ILE A 7 -21.53 -4.02 4.05
C ILE A 7 -20.10 -3.68 4.48
N ARG A 8 -19.82 -3.37 5.74
CA ARG A 8 -18.48 -2.94 6.21
C ARG A 8 -17.49 -4.08 6.46
N ASP A 9 -17.96 -5.28 6.72
CA ASP A 9 -17.08 -6.42 7.00
C ASP A 9 -17.00 -7.32 5.77
N ARG A 10 -15.88 -7.18 5.03
CA ARG A 10 -15.58 -8.03 3.88
C ARG A 10 -14.55 -9.06 4.30
N PHE A 11 -14.91 -10.34 4.14
CA PHE A 11 -13.97 -11.44 4.29
C PHE A 11 -13.54 -11.93 2.92
N TYR A 12 -12.25 -11.92 2.69
CA TYR A 12 -11.61 -12.51 1.52
C TYR A 12 -11.00 -13.85 1.94
N SER A 13 -11.83 -14.88 2.11
CA SER A 13 -11.33 -16.21 2.40
C SER A 13 -11.09 -16.98 1.11
N ALA A 14 -10.03 -17.77 1.11
CA ALA A 14 -9.77 -18.74 0.08
C ALA A 14 -10.87 -19.82 0.05
N PHE A 15 -11.32 -20.21 -1.15
CA PHE A 15 -12.20 -21.36 -1.29
C PHE A 15 -11.46 -22.63 -0.84
N VAL A 16 -11.99 -23.32 0.15
CA VAL A 16 -11.49 -24.61 0.60
C VAL A 16 -12.43 -25.69 0.05
N LYS A 17 -11.89 -26.58 -0.79
CA LYS A 17 -12.62 -27.71 -1.32
C LYS A 17 -12.95 -28.68 -0.17
N VAL A 18 -14.24 -28.86 0.11
CA VAL A 18 -14.71 -29.74 1.19
C VAL A 18 -15.13 -31.11 0.66
N ASN A 19 -15.44 -31.22 -0.63
CA ASN A 19 -15.87 -32.45 -1.29
C ASN A 19 -15.23 -32.59 -2.69
N GLU A 20 -15.35 -33.78 -3.30
CA GLU A 20 -14.80 -34.08 -4.62
C GLU A 20 -15.73 -33.67 -5.79
N ASP A 21 -16.64 -32.75 -5.59
CA ASP A 21 -17.54 -32.27 -6.63
C ASP A 21 -16.76 -31.53 -7.71
N LYS A 22 -16.74 -32.10 -8.92
CA LYS A 22 -16.05 -31.58 -10.10
C LYS A 22 -16.71 -30.33 -10.71
N SER A 23 -17.95 -30.01 -10.32
CA SER A 23 -18.66 -28.82 -10.78
C SER A 23 -18.21 -27.54 -10.07
N LEU A 24 -17.52 -27.66 -8.92
CA LEU A 24 -17.02 -26.55 -8.16
C LEU A 24 -15.68 -26.04 -8.70
N PRO A 25 -15.46 -24.72 -8.77
CA PRO A 25 -14.22 -24.13 -9.25
C PRO A 25 -13.09 -24.32 -8.23
N ALA A 26 -12.48 -25.49 -8.22
CA ALA A 26 -11.33 -25.78 -7.37
C ALA A 26 -10.04 -25.78 -8.21
N LEU A 27 -9.10 -24.90 -7.85
CA LEU A 27 -7.76 -24.93 -8.41
C LEU A 27 -6.94 -26.03 -7.74
N PRO A 28 -6.16 -26.83 -8.50
CA PRO A 28 -5.17 -27.74 -7.92
C PRO A 28 -4.21 -26.95 -7.00
N GLY A 29 -4.11 -27.36 -5.72
CA GLY A 29 -3.27 -26.67 -4.74
C GLY A 29 -3.93 -25.50 -3.98
N GLY A 30 -5.21 -25.23 -4.24
CA GLY A 30 -5.97 -24.13 -3.59
C GLY A 30 -5.63 -22.74 -4.10
N PRO A 31 -6.40 -21.72 -3.70
CA PRO A 31 -6.12 -20.34 -4.10
C PRO A 31 -4.85 -19.81 -3.42
N PRO A 32 -4.03 -19.01 -4.14
CA PRO A 32 -2.79 -18.47 -3.59
C PRO A 32 -3.09 -17.52 -2.42
N LEU A 33 -2.51 -17.78 -1.26
CA LEU A 33 -2.64 -16.93 -0.06
C LEU A 33 -2.25 -15.47 -0.33
N LEU A 34 -1.30 -15.24 -1.22
CA LEU A 34 -0.88 -13.91 -1.62
C LEU A 34 -2.02 -13.09 -2.23
N ARG A 35 -2.93 -13.72 -3.00
CA ARG A 35 -4.10 -13.03 -3.58
C ARG A 35 -5.05 -12.52 -2.49
N GLU A 36 -5.29 -13.33 -1.48
CA GLU A 36 -6.08 -12.93 -0.32
C GLU A 36 -5.45 -11.71 0.38
N HIS A 37 -4.15 -11.77 0.67
CA HIS A 37 -3.44 -10.64 1.26
C HIS A 37 -3.54 -9.36 0.43
N ARG A 38 -3.42 -9.45 -0.90
CA ARG A 38 -3.55 -8.28 -1.80
C ARG A 38 -4.95 -7.70 -1.77
N LEU A 39 -5.99 -8.54 -1.68
CA LEU A 39 -7.37 -8.08 -1.55
C LEU A 39 -7.60 -7.33 -0.23
N TYR A 40 -7.10 -7.82 0.90
CA TYR A 40 -7.17 -7.09 2.16
C TYR A 40 -6.40 -5.77 2.11
N GLN A 41 -5.21 -5.75 1.50
CA GLN A 41 -4.44 -4.52 1.32
C GLN A 41 -5.21 -3.51 0.46
N ALA A 42 -5.83 -3.94 -0.63
CA ALA A 42 -6.64 -3.09 -1.49
C ALA A 42 -7.88 -2.55 -0.76
N ASP A 43 -8.62 -3.40 -0.03
CA ASP A 43 -9.77 -2.98 0.75
C ASP A 43 -9.38 -1.88 1.76
N TRP A 44 -8.22 -2.02 2.40
CA TRP A 44 -7.68 -1.02 3.30
C TRP A 44 -7.40 0.31 2.60
N LEU A 45 -6.87 0.28 1.37
CA LEU A 45 -6.64 1.49 0.56
C LEU A 45 -7.95 2.19 0.19
N LEU A 46 -9.00 1.43 -0.13
CA LEU A 46 -10.33 1.98 -0.43
C LEU A 46 -10.94 2.67 0.79
N ARG A 47 -10.84 2.05 1.97
CA ARG A 47 -11.49 2.55 3.19
C ARG A 47 -10.77 3.76 3.81
N PHE A 48 -9.46 3.78 3.82
CA PHE A 48 -8.70 4.73 4.65
C PHE A 48 -7.77 5.66 3.88
N TYR A 49 -7.47 5.36 2.61
CA TYR A 49 -6.50 6.12 1.82
C TYR A 49 -7.14 6.89 0.66
N GLY A 50 -8.46 6.77 0.50
CA GLY A 50 -9.20 7.47 -0.54
C GLY A 50 -8.92 6.98 -1.97
N PHE A 51 -8.50 5.73 -2.11
CA PHE A 51 -8.41 5.08 -3.42
C PHE A 51 -9.79 4.63 -3.89
N LYS A 52 -9.96 4.61 -5.22
CA LYS A 52 -11.10 3.99 -5.89
C LYS A 52 -10.69 2.63 -6.45
N ALA A 53 -11.64 1.73 -6.64
CA ALA A 53 -11.36 0.39 -7.16
C ALA A 53 -10.76 0.44 -8.57
N GLU A 54 -11.25 1.36 -9.40
CA GLU A 54 -10.82 1.57 -10.78
C GLU A 54 -9.38 2.09 -10.88
N GLU A 55 -8.84 2.70 -9.81
CA GLU A 55 -7.45 3.13 -9.75
C GLU A 55 -6.50 1.95 -9.49
N LEU A 56 -6.97 0.92 -8.80
CA LEU A 56 -6.16 -0.24 -8.43
C LEU A 56 -6.20 -1.34 -9.47
N LEU A 57 -7.37 -1.60 -10.06
CA LEU A 57 -7.61 -2.63 -11.07
C LEU A 57 -8.43 -2.05 -12.22
N ASP A 58 -8.13 -2.47 -13.44
CA ASP A 58 -8.84 -2.12 -14.65
C ASP A 58 -9.04 -3.36 -15.56
N GLU A 59 -9.76 -3.21 -16.67
CA GLU A 59 -10.04 -4.30 -17.62
C GLU A 59 -8.74 -4.91 -18.21
N LYS A 60 -7.69 -4.11 -18.37
CA LYS A 60 -6.39 -4.57 -18.88
C LYS A 60 -5.56 -5.26 -17.81
N ARG A 61 -5.80 -4.92 -16.53
CA ARG A 61 -5.08 -5.43 -15.36
C ARG A 61 -6.07 -5.87 -14.27
N PRO A 62 -6.77 -7.00 -14.49
CA PRO A 62 -7.80 -7.48 -13.57
C PRO A 62 -7.23 -8.15 -12.31
N PHE A 63 -5.91 -8.30 -12.21
CA PHE A 63 -5.24 -8.96 -11.09
C PHE A 63 -4.18 -8.06 -10.45
N PHE A 64 -4.04 -8.19 -9.14
CA PHE A 64 -2.97 -7.50 -8.39
C PHE A 64 -1.58 -8.05 -8.74
N ASN A 65 -0.61 -7.16 -8.66
CA ASN A 65 0.80 -7.51 -8.87
C ASN A 65 1.26 -8.52 -7.80
N VAL A 66 2.04 -9.52 -8.23
CA VAL A 66 2.60 -10.55 -7.34
C VAL A 66 3.76 -9.99 -6.52
N MET A 67 4.58 -9.12 -7.13
CA MET A 67 5.81 -8.60 -6.52
C MET A 67 5.56 -7.37 -5.65
N LEU A 68 4.75 -6.43 -6.13
CA LEU A 68 4.46 -5.16 -5.46
C LEU A 68 3.15 -5.23 -4.69
N ASP A 69 3.04 -4.46 -3.59
CA ASP A 69 1.75 -4.26 -2.96
C ASP A 69 0.85 -3.32 -3.81
N PRO A 70 -0.48 -3.32 -3.62
CA PRO A 70 -1.38 -2.53 -4.48
C PRO A 70 -1.08 -1.03 -4.49
N LYS A 71 -0.54 -0.48 -3.41
CA LYS A 71 -0.16 0.93 -3.33
C LYS A 71 1.15 1.21 -4.06
N GLU A 72 2.12 0.31 -3.95
CA GLU A 72 3.39 0.39 -4.68
C GLU A 72 3.15 0.24 -6.19
N ASP A 73 2.34 -0.73 -6.58
CA ASP A 73 1.98 -0.95 -7.98
C ASP A 73 1.27 0.28 -8.58
N TRP A 74 0.34 0.89 -7.83
CA TRP A 74 -0.29 2.13 -8.25
C TRP A 74 0.73 3.26 -8.41
N ALA A 75 1.61 3.47 -7.43
CA ALA A 75 2.57 4.57 -7.44
C ALA A 75 3.59 4.45 -8.59
N VAL A 76 4.03 3.23 -8.90
CA VAL A 76 4.94 2.97 -10.03
C VAL A 76 4.25 3.25 -11.37
N ARG A 77 2.96 2.97 -11.48
CA ARG A 77 2.16 3.27 -12.69
C ARG A 77 1.82 4.75 -12.85
N HIS A 78 1.95 5.54 -11.80
CA HIS A 78 1.59 6.96 -11.76
C HIS A 78 2.76 7.84 -11.33
N LEU A 79 3.93 7.63 -11.96
CA LEU A 79 5.15 8.39 -11.65
C LEU A 79 5.00 9.88 -11.92
N GLU A 80 4.05 10.29 -12.76
CA GLU A 80 3.69 11.68 -13.00
C GLU A 80 3.18 12.42 -11.75
N CYS A 81 2.65 11.67 -10.75
CA CYS A 81 2.22 12.23 -9.48
C CYS A 81 3.38 12.46 -8.49
N PHE A 82 4.58 12.05 -8.83
CA PHE A 82 5.75 12.04 -7.96
C PHE A 82 6.93 12.86 -8.54
N PRO A 83 7.85 13.34 -7.69
CA PRO A 83 7.91 13.19 -6.24
C PRO A 83 6.98 14.15 -5.47
N VAL A 84 6.48 13.71 -4.33
CA VAL A 84 5.63 14.49 -3.43
C VAL A 84 6.49 15.26 -2.41
N GLU A 85 6.34 16.58 -2.32
CA GLU A 85 7.05 17.41 -1.34
C GLU A 85 6.39 17.31 0.05
N ILE A 86 7.07 16.66 0.98
CA ILE A 86 6.54 16.36 2.32
C ILE A 86 6.12 17.61 3.10
N ASN A 87 6.86 18.70 2.96
CA ASN A 87 6.61 19.92 3.71
C ASN A 87 5.43 20.75 3.19
N ARG A 88 4.87 20.40 2.00
CA ARG A 88 3.79 21.18 1.35
C ARG A 88 2.57 20.35 0.96
N ALA A 89 2.78 19.08 0.63
CA ALA A 89 1.75 18.23 0.07
C ALA A 89 0.48 18.14 0.95
N PRO A 90 -0.72 18.13 0.37
CA PRO A 90 -1.95 17.89 1.11
C PRO A 90 -1.99 16.46 1.66
N TYR A 91 -2.89 16.24 2.63
CA TYR A 91 -3.04 14.92 3.28
C TYR A 91 -3.30 13.79 2.28
N ALA A 92 -4.15 14.06 1.29
CA ALA A 92 -4.51 13.07 0.27
C ALA A 92 -3.28 12.58 -0.52
N ASP A 93 -2.39 13.49 -0.92
CA ASP A 93 -1.18 13.16 -1.67
C ASP A 93 -0.18 12.38 -0.81
N LEU A 94 -0.05 12.74 0.48
CA LEU A 94 0.77 11.97 1.42
C LEU A 94 0.29 10.53 1.54
N LEU A 95 -1.02 10.30 1.51
CA LEU A 95 -1.59 8.96 1.56
C LEU A 95 -1.34 8.15 0.28
N ARG A 96 -1.05 8.80 -0.85
CA ARG A 96 -0.69 8.10 -2.10
C ARG A 96 0.74 7.56 -2.09
N VAL A 97 1.61 8.13 -1.26
CA VAL A 97 3.03 7.74 -1.19
C VAL A 97 3.22 6.37 -0.56
N PRO A 98 3.87 5.38 -1.22
CA PRO A 98 4.28 4.12 -0.60
C PRO A 98 5.10 4.37 0.67
N GLY A 99 4.88 3.57 1.70
CA GLY A 99 5.59 3.72 2.99
C GLY A 99 5.05 4.83 3.92
N ILE A 100 4.06 5.62 3.49
CA ILE A 100 3.36 6.58 4.35
C ILE A 100 1.96 6.05 4.66
N GLY A 101 1.70 5.75 5.93
CA GLY A 101 0.40 5.33 6.42
C GLY A 101 -0.44 6.50 6.96
N VAL A 102 -1.71 6.23 7.28
CA VAL A 102 -2.64 7.21 7.86
C VAL A 102 -2.07 7.89 9.11
N LYS A 103 -1.50 7.09 10.03
CA LYS A 103 -0.88 7.61 11.27
C LYS A 103 0.34 8.49 10.96
N SER A 104 1.22 8.05 10.07
CA SER A 104 2.42 8.80 9.66
C SER A 104 2.04 10.09 8.94
N ALA A 105 1.06 10.08 8.04
CA ALA A 105 0.59 11.27 7.33
C ALA A 105 0.04 12.32 8.31
N ARG A 106 -0.76 11.93 9.29
CA ARG A 106 -1.27 12.84 10.33
C ARG A 106 -0.13 13.44 11.16
N ARG A 107 0.86 12.63 11.56
CA ARG A 107 2.05 13.09 12.29
C ARG A 107 2.89 14.08 11.46
N ILE A 108 3.06 13.83 10.17
CA ILE A 108 3.73 14.76 9.24
C ILE A 108 3.01 16.09 9.22
N LEU A 109 1.68 16.11 9.03
CA LEU A 109 0.89 17.34 9.02
C LEU A 109 1.01 18.14 10.32
N ALA A 110 1.01 17.46 11.46
CA ALA A 110 1.19 18.11 12.76
C ALA A 110 2.61 18.67 12.92
N ALA A 111 3.63 17.88 12.66
CA ALA A 111 5.02 18.23 12.91
C ALA A 111 5.54 19.35 11.99
N ARG A 112 5.12 19.39 10.73
CA ARG A 112 5.56 20.42 9.77
C ARG A 112 5.02 21.84 10.07
N ARG A 113 4.02 21.96 10.96
CA ARG A 113 3.53 23.28 11.44
C ARG A 113 4.59 24.02 12.25
N SER A 114 5.44 23.29 12.96
CA SER A 114 6.45 23.86 13.84
C SER A 114 7.79 24.08 13.14
N ARG A 115 8.14 23.20 12.20
CA ARG A 115 9.42 23.28 11.47
C ARG A 115 9.39 22.48 10.18
N LYS A 116 10.31 22.76 9.27
CA LYS A 116 10.54 21.94 8.07
C LYS A 116 11.07 20.57 8.50
N LEU A 117 10.49 19.53 7.91
CA LEU A 117 10.86 18.14 8.18
C LEU A 117 11.99 17.69 7.26
N THR A 118 12.86 16.87 7.81
CA THR A 118 13.93 16.16 7.11
C THR A 118 13.61 14.67 6.99
N PHE A 119 14.37 13.93 6.19
CA PHE A 119 14.22 12.46 6.08
C PHE A 119 14.42 11.75 7.41
N GLN A 120 15.30 12.26 8.28
CA GLN A 120 15.49 11.69 9.62
C GLN A 120 14.24 11.85 10.50
N ASP A 121 13.58 13.00 10.39
CA ASP A 121 12.31 13.24 11.09
C ASP A 121 11.22 12.29 10.61
N LEU A 122 11.13 12.04 9.31
CA LEU A 122 10.15 11.12 8.73
C LEU A 122 10.28 9.70 9.29
N LYS A 123 11.50 9.22 9.48
CA LYS A 123 11.75 7.92 10.12
C LYS A 123 11.17 7.88 11.54
N LYS A 124 11.38 8.94 12.33
CA LYS A 124 10.84 9.05 13.71
C LYS A 124 9.31 9.14 13.72
N LEU A 125 8.71 9.71 12.67
CA LEU A 125 7.26 9.82 12.51
C LEU A 125 6.59 8.52 12.02
N GLY A 126 7.37 7.45 11.78
CA GLY A 126 6.88 6.14 11.38
C GLY A 126 6.71 5.95 9.88
N VAL A 127 7.41 6.75 9.07
CA VAL A 127 7.48 6.54 7.62
C VAL A 127 8.44 5.39 7.31
N VAL A 128 8.03 4.46 6.46
CA VAL A 128 8.89 3.40 5.94
C VAL A 128 9.74 3.98 4.81
N LEU A 129 10.86 4.63 5.18
CA LEU A 129 11.71 5.36 4.24
C LEU A 129 12.18 4.50 3.05
N LYS A 130 12.46 3.22 3.28
CA LYS A 130 12.89 2.29 2.24
C LYS A 130 11.94 2.26 1.04
N ARG A 131 10.63 2.39 1.28
CA ARG A 131 9.60 2.46 0.24
C ARG A 131 9.36 3.88 -0.24
N ALA A 132 9.40 4.85 0.67
CA ALA A 132 9.01 6.23 0.40
C ALA A 132 10.07 7.04 -0.35
N VAL A 133 11.36 6.75 -0.21
CA VAL A 133 12.47 7.58 -0.73
C VAL A 133 12.42 7.84 -2.23
N TYR A 134 11.83 6.92 -2.99
CA TYR A 134 11.69 7.05 -4.45
C TYR A 134 10.59 8.03 -4.86
N PHE A 135 9.67 8.36 -3.96
CA PHE A 135 8.43 9.06 -4.26
C PHE A 135 8.30 10.41 -3.54
N ILE A 136 9.30 10.81 -2.75
CA ILE A 136 9.20 12.01 -1.92
C ILE A 136 10.42 12.92 -2.02
N THR A 137 10.15 14.22 -1.77
CA THR A 137 11.19 15.24 -1.53
C THR A 137 11.00 15.88 -0.15
N CYS A 138 12.08 16.33 0.43
CA CYS A 138 12.12 17.18 1.60
C CYS A 138 12.84 18.50 1.24
N SER A 139 12.12 19.61 1.27
CA SER A 139 12.64 20.92 0.87
C SER A 139 13.20 20.93 -0.56
N GLY A 140 12.48 20.28 -1.48
CA GLY A 140 12.83 20.20 -2.90
C GLY A 140 13.96 19.24 -3.24
N ARG A 141 14.44 18.44 -2.29
CA ARG A 141 15.55 17.51 -2.51
C ARG A 141 15.12 16.07 -2.24
N MET A 142 15.49 15.15 -3.09
CA MET A 142 15.40 13.71 -2.84
C MET A 142 16.52 13.27 -1.88
N MET A 143 16.30 12.18 -1.16
CA MET A 143 17.30 11.62 -0.23
C MET A 143 18.54 11.11 -0.98
N TYR A 144 18.33 10.53 -2.15
CA TYR A 144 19.37 10.06 -3.07
C TYR A 144 19.03 10.54 -4.47
N PRO A 145 20.04 10.75 -5.35
CA PRO A 145 19.81 10.96 -6.77
C PRO A 145 19.12 9.72 -7.34
N THR A 146 17.82 9.78 -7.49
CA THR A 146 17.03 8.63 -7.93
C THR A 146 16.43 8.94 -9.29
N LYS A 147 16.56 8.02 -10.21
CA LYS A 147 15.83 8.09 -11.48
C LYS A 147 14.38 7.68 -11.23
N LEU A 148 13.44 8.53 -11.64
CA LEU A 148 12.01 8.22 -11.64
C LEU A 148 11.68 7.36 -12.86
N GLU A 149 12.25 6.17 -12.92
CA GLU A 149 12.04 5.16 -13.95
C GLU A 149 11.41 3.93 -13.32
N GLU A 150 10.37 3.39 -13.94
CA GLU A 150 9.60 2.25 -13.43
C GLU A 150 10.51 1.06 -13.11
N ASP A 151 11.33 0.62 -14.07
CA ASP A 151 12.22 -0.55 -13.91
C ASP A 151 13.21 -0.38 -12.76
N TYR A 152 13.74 0.83 -12.58
CA TYR A 152 14.67 1.12 -11.50
C TYR A 152 13.98 1.02 -10.14
N ILE A 153 12.81 1.63 -10.01
CA ILE A 153 12.06 1.64 -8.75
C ILE A 153 11.57 0.23 -8.40
N VAL A 154 10.99 -0.50 -9.36
CA VAL A 154 10.50 -1.88 -9.16
C VAL A 154 11.64 -2.78 -8.69
N ARG A 155 12.79 -2.73 -9.34
CA ARG A 155 13.96 -3.55 -8.97
C ARG A 155 14.38 -3.31 -7.52
N ASN A 156 14.42 -2.02 -7.09
CA ASN A 156 14.82 -1.67 -5.73
C ASN A 156 13.74 -1.99 -4.68
N LEU A 157 12.45 -1.92 -5.03
CA LEU A 157 11.35 -2.31 -4.15
C LEU A 157 11.24 -3.83 -3.97
N THR A 158 11.68 -4.61 -4.98
CA THR A 158 11.57 -6.07 -5.00
C THR A 158 12.85 -6.80 -4.65
N ASP A 159 13.87 -6.14 -4.10
CA ASP A 159 15.14 -6.78 -3.72
C ASP A 159 14.88 -8.02 -2.84
N PRO A 160 15.45 -9.19 -3.20
CA PRO A 160 15.24 -10.46 -2.49
C PRO A 160 15.61 -10.44 -1.00
N LYS A 161 16.53 -9.57 -0.60
CA LYS A 161 16.91 -9.40 0.82
C LYS A 161 15.76 -8.92 1.71
N ASP A 162 14.70 -8.41 1.12
CA ASP A 162 13.53 -7.88 1.81
C ASP A 162 12.26 -8.71 1.65
N ARG A 163 12.34 -9.85 1.02
CA ARG A 163 11.28 -10.86 1.00
C ARG A 163 11.14 -11.53 2.36
N ILE A 164 11.05 -10.75 3.42
CA ILE A 164 10.50 -11.24 4.68
C ILE A 164 9.02 -11.47 4.36
N PRO A 165 8.51 -12.71 4.42
CA PRO A 165 7.08 -12.93 4.32
C PRO A 165 6.43 -12.01 5.34
N VAL A 166 5.45 -11.22 4.90
CA VAL A 166 4.67 -10.37 5.80
C VAL A 166 4.06 -11.32 6.83
N SER A 167 4.75 -11.45 7.95
CA SER A 167 4.30 -12.28 9.05
C SER A 167 2.99 -11.69 9.56
N TYR A 168 2.11 -12.51 10.00
CA TYR A 168 0.77 -12.25 10.53
C TYR A 168 0.67 -11.16 11.61
N THR A 169 1.76 -10.54 12.00
CA THR A 169 1.85 -9.56 13.07
C THR A 169 1.09 -8.26 12.83
N HIS A 170 0.75 -7.90 11.57
CA HIS A 170 -0.07 -6.72 11.30
C HIS A 170 -1.57 -6.90 11.48
N LEU A 171 -2.07 -8.13 11.47
CA LEU A 171 -3.49 -8.40 11.70
C LEU A 171 -3.86 -8.42 13.19
N ARG A 172 -2.91 -8.70 14.09
CA ARG A 172 -3.15 -8.72 15.54
C ARG A 172 -3.12 -7.36 16.24
N ALA A 173 -2.64 -6.30 15.58
CA ALA A 173 -2.51 -4.98 16.22
C ALA A 173 -3.81 -4.16 16.26
N HIS A 174 -4.93 -4.68 15.78
CA HIS A 174 -6.22 -3.98 15.75
C HIS A 174 -7.36 -4.68 16.48
N GLU A 175 -7.07 -5.76 17.23
CA GLU A 175 -8.10 -6.41 18.07
C GLU A 175 -8.12 -5.93 19.52
N THR A 176 -7.28 -4.95 19.88
CA THR A 176 -7.30 -4.33 21.21
C THR A 176 -7.33 -2.81 21.09
N GLU A 177 -8.53 -2.25 20.89
CA GLU A 177 -9.09 -0.98 21.42
C GLU A 177 -10.47 -0.73 20.84
#